data_bec10cdd2bb4998267e76d1e5dacbf10
#
_entry.id   bec10cdd2bb4998267e76d1e5dacbf10
#
_cell.length_a   1.000
_cell.length_b   1.000
_cell.length_c   1.000
_cell.angle_alpha   90.00
_cell.angle_beta   90.00
_cell.angle_gamma   90.00
#
_symmetry.space_group_name_H-M   'P 1'
#
loop_
_entity.id
_entity.type
_entity.pdbx_description
1 polymer ?
#
loop_
_entity_poly.entity_id
_entity_poly.type
_entity_poly.pdbx_seq_one_letter_code
_entity_poly.pdbx_strand_id
1 'polypeptide(L)'
;MDWMAQEQERGITITSAATTCFWPDRNGHQNRINIIDTPGHVDFTVEVERSLRVLDGSVTVFCAKGGVEPQSETVWRQAEEYKVPRMAYVNKMDIMGADFYRVVNMMRERLKCNAVPIQLPIGSEDTFKGLIDLVEMKAYVYYDDLGKDIRCEEIPEDMKELAEKYHTEMIEHVAEQDDALMEKYLMGEELTIDEIKTCIRK
;
A
#
# COMPACT_ATOMS: atom_id res chain seq x y z
N MET A 1 -13.20 3.17 11.60
CA MET A 1 -13.20 2.92 13.07
C MET A 1 -14.64 2.88 13.53
N ASP A 2 -15.13 1.71 13.90
CA ASP A 2 -16.56 1.48 14.21
C ASP A 2 -16.84 1.79 15.69
N TRP A 3 -16.90 3.07 16.02
CA TRP A 3 -17.14 3.53 17.39
C TRP A 3 -18.62 3.78 17.71
N MET A 4 -19.47 3.93 16.69
CA MET A 4 -20.91 4.09 16.84
C MET A 4 -21.62 2.73 16.80
N ALA A 5 -22.68 2.56 17.62
CA ALA A 5 -23.46 1.32 17.63
C ALA A 5 -24.01 0.94 16.24
N GLN A 6 -24.41 1.93 15.44
CA GLN A 6 -24.90 1.72 14.07
C GLN A 6 -23.81 1.25 13.10
N GLU A 7 -22.57 1.66 13.30
CA GLU A 7 -21.42 1.20 12.52
C GLU A 7 -21.09 -0.25 12.86
N GLN A 8 -21.11 -0.58 14.15
CA GLN A 8 -20.88 -1.95 14.62
C GLN A 8 -21.97 -2.94 14.16
N GLU A 9 -23.24 -2.51 14.16
CA GLU A 9 -24.35 -3.35 13.66
C GLU A 9 -24.28 -3.59 12.15
N ARG A 10 -23.83 -2.59 11.36
CA ARG A 10 -23.78 -2.66 9.90
C ARG A 10 -22.43 -3.13 9.36
N GLY A 11 -21.38 -3.12 10.17
CA GLY A 11 -20.03 -3.47 9.78
C GLY A 11 -19.42 -2.50 8.75
N ILE A 12 -19.87 -1.23 8.75
CA ILE A 12 -19.36 -0.18 7.84
C ILE A 12 -19.12 1.11 8.62
N THR A 13 -18.07 1.84 8.26
CA THR A 13 -17.82 3.19 8.76
C THR A 13 -18.84 4.16 8.15
N ILE A 14 -19.54 4.94 8.96
CA ILE A 14 -20.55 5.91 8.53
C ILE A 14 -19.98 7.32 8.63
N THR A 15 -19.27 7.63 9.72
CA THR A 15 -18.72 8.98 9.98
C THR A 15 -17.21 8.92 10.03
N SER A 16 -16.55 9.94 9.51
CA SER A 16 -15.09 10.04 9.63
C SER A 16 -14.66 10.09 11.09
N ALA A 17 -13.68 9.29 11.44
CA ALA A 17 -13.13 9.24 12.79
C ALA A 17 -11.63 9.54 12.77
N ALA A 18 -11.16 10.33 13.72
CA ALA A 18 -9.75 10.65 13.87
C ALA A 18 -9.18 9.99 15.14
N THR A 19 -8.01 9.41 15.02
CA THR A 19 -7.25 8.89 16.16
C THR A 19 -5.77 9.23 16.02
N THR A 20 -5.07 9.20 17.14
CA THR A 20 -3.63 9.44 17.17
C THR A 20 -2.94 8.20 17.68
N CYS A 21 -1.90 7.77 17.00
CA CYS A 21 -0.97 6.77 17.49
C CYS A 21 0.46 7.29 17.48
N PHE A 22 1.34 6.60 18.20
CA PHE A 22 2.76 6.87 18.22
C PHE A 22 3.49 5.66 17.68
N TRP A 23 4.39 5.88 16.72
CA TRP A 23 5.15 4.81 16.10
C TRP A 23 6.63 5.17 16.08
N PRO A 24 7.52 4.31 16.59
CA PRO A 24 8.95 4.56 16.53
C PRO A 24 9.45 4.39 15.08
N ASP A 25 10.30 5.29 14.64
CA ASP A 25 11.09 5.08 13.43
C ASP A 25 12.24 4.10 13.67
N ARG A 26 13.01 3.81 12.64
CA ARG A 26 14.18 2.90 12.73
C ARG A 26 15.27 3.39 13.69
N ASN A 27 15.32 4.69 13.95
CA ASN A 27 16.27 5.32 14.86
C ASN A 27 15.71 5.40 16.29
N GLY A 28 14.49 4.90 16.52
CA GLY A 28 13.81 4.93 17.81
C GLY A 28 13.12 6.26 18.14
N HIS A 29 13.06 7.22 17.20
CA HIS A 29 12.29 8.45 17.41
C HIS A 29 10.81 8.16 17.32
N GLN A 30 10.05 8.64 18.29
CA GLN A 30 8.60 8.50 18.33
C GLN A 30 7.94 9.49 17.37
N ASN A 31 7.33 8.96 16.33
CA ASN A 31 6.53 9.76 15.40
C ASN A 31 5.05 9.73 15.84
N ARG A 32 4.45 10.91 15.91
CA ARG A 32 3.02 11.06 16.13
C ARG A 32 2.30 10.94 14.78
N ILE A 33 1.43 9.96 14.65
CA ILE A 33 0.65 9.72 13.44
C ILE A 33 -0.82 9.98 13.77
N ASN A 34 -1.43 10.94 13.07
CA ASN A 34 -2.86 11.20 13.15
C ASN A 34 -3.54 10.46 11.98
N ILE A 35 -4.41 9.53 12.31
CA ILE A 35 -5.14 8.72 11.33
C ILE A 35 -6.56 9.25 11.24
N ILE A 36 -7.00 9.59 10.02
CA ILE A 36 -8.40 9.91 9.72
C ILE A 36 -8.95 8.73 8.92
N ASP A 37 -9.84 7.98 9.54
CA ASP A 37 -10.55 6.88 8.90
C ASP A 37 -11.82 7.43 8.26
N THR A 38 -11.95 7.26 6.94
CA THR A 38 -13.07 7.80 6.16
C THR A 38 -13.97 6.68 5.66
N PRO A 39 -15.31 6.90 5.61
CA PRO A 39 -16.21 5.90 5.07
C PRO A 39 -15.94 5.65 3.58
N GLY A 40 -16.02 4.36 3.19
CA GLY A 40 -15.80 3.92 1.81
C GLY A 40 -17.07 3.99 0.93
N HIS A 41 -18.20 4.50 1.44
CA HIS A 41 -19.47 4.49 0.70
C HIS A 41 -19.66 5.79 -0.11
N VAL A 42 -20.28 5.69 -1.30
CA VAL A 42 -20.50 6.84 -2.22
C VAL A 42 -21.25 8.00 -1.58
N ASP A 43 -22.18 7.72 -0.68
CA ASP A 43 -23.00 8.75 -0.03
C ASP A 43 -22.18 9.69 0.88
N PHE A 44 -20.95 9.32 1.22
CA PHE A 44 -20.07 10.04 2.15
C PHE A 44 -18.87 10.72 1.49
N THR A 45 -18.91 10.94 0.18
CA THR A 45 -17.80 11.57 -0.58
C THR A 45 -17.41 12.96 -0.06
N VAL A 46 -18.38 13.71 0.48
CA VAL A 46 -18.12 15.05 1.05
C VAL A 46 -17.21 14.97 2.29
N GLU A 47 -17.35 13.94 3.11
CA GLU A 47 -16.48 13.74 4.27
C GLU A 47 -15.06 13.37 3.87
N VAL A 48 -14.92 12.55 2.84
CA VAL A 48 -13.62 12.22 2.24
C VAL A 48 -12.95 13.48 1.72
N GLU A 49 -13.68 14.31 0.95
CA GLU A 49 -13.16 15.56 0.39
C GLU A 49 -12.71 16.55 1.48
N ARG A 50 -13.46 16.67 2.57
CA ARG A 50 -13.05 17.52 3.71
C ARG A 50 -11.76 17.03 4.34
N SER A 51 -11.59 15.71 4.47
CA SER A 51 -10.40 15.11 5.02
C SER A 51 -9.17 15.36 4.14
N LEU A 52 -9.30 15.27 2.82
CA LEU A 52 -8.19 15.46 1.87
C LEU A 52 -7.48 16.82 2.02
N ARG A 53 -8.18 17.85 2.52
CA ARG A 53 -7.61 19.20 2.70
C ARG A 53 -6.55 19.30 3.78
N VAL A 54 -6.48 18.32 4.68
CA VAL A 54 -5.61 18.34 5.86
C VAL A 54 -4.64 17.17 5.91
N LEU A 55 -4.66 16.31 4.88
CA LEU A 55 -3.82 15.11 4.83
C LEU A 55 -2.43 15.41 4.27
N ASP A 56 -1.41 14.88 4.92
CA ASP A 56 -0.04 14.81 4.41
C ASP A 56 0.14 13.66 3.40
N GLY A 57 -0.71 12.65 3.48
CA GLY A 57 -0.75 11.49 2.58
C GLY A 57 -1.98 10.64 2.83
N SER A 58 -2.33 9.78 1.89
CA SER A 58 -3.47 8.87 2.01
C SER A 58 -3.09 7.42 1.69
N VAL A 59 -3.75 6.50 2.38
CA VAL A 59 -3.69 5.06 2.09
C VAL A 59 -5.03 4.65 1.50
N THR A 60 -5.05 4.34 0.21
CA THR A 60 -6.25 3.84 -0.47
C THR A 60 -6.30 2.32 -0.37
N VAL A 61 -7.33 1.80 0.27
CA VAL A 61 -7.52 0.36 0.48
C VAL A 61 -8.38 -0.23 -0.63
N PHE A 62 -7.82 -1.13 -1.43
CA PHE A 62 -8.52 -1.87 -2.46
C PHE A 62 -8.83 -3.30 -1.99
N CYS A 63 -9.99 -3.82 -2.35
CA CYS A 63 -10.31 -5.22 -2.13
C CYS A 63 -9.60 -6.10 -3.17
N ALA A 64 -8.87 -7.14 -2.76
CA ALA A 64 -8.17 -8.04 -3.67
C ALA A 64 -9.10 -8.74 -4.67
N LYS A 65 -10.37 -8.95 -4.28
CA LYS A 65 -11.41 -9.51 -5.15
C LYS A 65 -12.11 -8.46 -6.01
N GLY A 66 -12.52 -7.31 -5.44
CA GLY A 66 -13.24 -6.25 -6.16
C GLY A 66 -12.33 -5.43 -7.06
N GLY A 67 -11.13 -5.15 -6.60
CA GLY A 67 -10.18 -4.27 -7.29
C GLY A 67 -10.60 -2.81 -7.27
N VAL A 68 -10.43 -2.14 -8.39
CA VAL A 68 -10.83 -0.75 -8.55
C VAL A 68 -12.32 -0.66 -8.86
N GLU A 69 -13.08 -0.09 -7.95
CA GLU A 69 -14.52 0.13 -8.04
C GLU A 69 -14.82 1.63 -8.36
N PRO A 70 -16.02 1.98 -8.83
CA PRO A 70 -16.35 3.37 -9.16
C PRO A 70 -16.12 4.37 -8.02
N GLN A 71 -16.32 3.92 -6.79
CA GLN A 71 -16.05 4.71 -5.58
C GLN A 71 -14.56 5.01 -5.42
N SER A 72 -13.72 3.99 -5.61
CA SER A 72 -12.26 4.14 -5.56
C SER A 72 -11.78 5.16 -6.61
N GLU A 73 -12.36 5.13 -7.82
CA GLU A 73 -12.03 6.09 -8.89
C GLU A 73 -12.37 7.52 -8.49
N THR A 74 -13.53 7.72 -7.84
CA THR A 74 -13.97 9.06 -7.41
C THR A 74 -13.04 9.63 -6.35
N VAL A 75 -12.74 8.85 -5.30
CA VAL A 75 -11.84 9.26 -4.22
C VAL A 75 -10.42 9.47 -4.74
N TRP A 76 -9.96 8.61 -5.65
CA TRP A 76 -8.64 8.75 -6.27
C TRP A 76 -8.50 10.07 -7.03
N ARG A 77 -9.51 10.46 -7.83
CA ARG A 77 -9.53 11.74 -8.53
C ARG A 77 -9.54 12.94 -7.58
N GLN A 78 -10.35 12.88 -6.53
CA GLN A 78 -10.36 13.93 -5.51
C GLN A 78 -8.97 14.10 -4.87
N ALA A 79 -8.31 13.00 -4.49
CA ALA A 79 -6.96 13.04 -3.94
C ALA A 79 -5.94 13.63 -4.94
N GLU A 80 -6.14 13.42 -6.25
CA GLU A 80 -5.35 14.03 -7.31
C GLU A 80 -5.51 15.57 -7.35
N GLU A 81 -6.75 16.06 -7.28
CA GLU A 81 -7.05 17.49 -7.27
C GLU A 81 -6.39 18.21 -6.08
N TYR A 82 -6.38 17.56 -4.91
CA TYR A 82 -5.74 18.07 -3.70
C TYR A 82 -4.23 17.80 -3.65
N LYS A 83 -3.67 17.12 -4.65
CA LYS A 83 -2.25 16.74 -4.73
C LYS A 83 -1.75 15.97 -3.49
N VAL A 84 -2.61 15.14 -2.92
CA VAL A 84 -2.27 14.31 -1.77
C VAL A 84 -1.46 13.11 -2.24
N PRO A 85 -0.24 12.86 -1.71
CA PRO A 85 0.51 11.64 -1.99
C PRO A 85 -0.29 10.40 -1.60
N ARG A 86 -0.20 9.34 -2.41
CA ARG A 86 -1.04 8.15 -2.23
C ARG A 86 -0.22 6.89 -2.16
N MET A 87 -0.56 6.06 -1.19
CA MET A 87 -0.14 4.66 -1.13
C MET A 87 -1.37 3.78 -1.31
N ALA A 88 -1.25 2.70 -2.07
CA ALA A 88 -2.30 1.72 -2.22
C ALA A 88 -2.03 0.51 -1.33
N TYR A 89 -3.07 -0.03 -0.71
CA TYR A 89 -3.04 -1.27 0.05
C TYR A 89 -4.08 -2.24 -0.49
N VAL A 90 -3.65 -3.42 -0.92
CA VAL A 90 -4.55 -4.47 -1.40
C VAL A 90 -4.90 -5.38 -0.24
N ASN A 91 -6.14 -5.26 0.24
CA ASN A 91 -6.67 -5.94 1.42
C ASN A 91 -7.49 -7.18 1.04
N LYS A 92 -7.74 -8.04 2.01
CA LYS A 92 -8.53 -9.27 1.85
C LYS A 92 -7.91 -10.24 0.85
N MET A 93 -6.60 -10.46 0.99
CA MET A 93 -5.88 -11.46 0.18
C MET A 93 -6.26 -12.91 0.50
N ASP A 94 -6.93 -13.12 1.63
CA ASP A 94 -7.40 -14.39 2.18
C ASP A 94 -8.78 -14.83 1.64
N ILE A 95 -9.51 -13.99 0.92
CA ILE A 95 -10.85 -14.34 0.42
C ILE A 95 -10.80 -15.01 -0.97
N MET A 96 -11.78 -15.84 -1.25
CA MET A 96 -11.94 -16.50 -2.55
C MET A 96 -12.08 -15.50 -3.71
N GLY A 97 -11.24 -15.62 -4.73
CA GLY A 97 -11.15 -14.71 -5.87
C GLY A 97 -10.20 -13.52 -5.65
N ALA A 98 -9.37 -13.55 -4.61
CA ALA A 98 -8.33 -12.56 -4.38
C ALA A 98 -7.21 -12.65 -5.42
N ASP A 99 -6.90 -11.53 -6.08
CA ASP A 99 -5.84 -11.44 -7.09
C ASP A 99 -5.17 -10.07 -7.04
N PHE A 100 -4.00 -10.02 -6.42
CA PHE A 100 -3.19 -8.81 -6.27
C PHE A 100 -2.77 -8.21 -7.62
N TYR A 101 -2.29 -9.04 -8.52
CA TYR A 101 -1.75 -8.57 -9.81
C TYR A 101 -2.84 -7.99 -10.70
N ARG A 102 -4.02 -8.57 -10.68
CA ARG A 102 -5.21 -8.03 -11.34
C ARG A 102 -5.57 -6.64 -10.78
N VAL A 103 -5.52 -6.45 -9.46
CA VAL A 103 -5.79 -5.15 -8.84
C VAL A 103 -4.78 -4.10 -9.28
N VAL A 104 -3.48 -4.43 -9.26
CA VAL A 104 -2.41 -3.52 -9.74
C VAL A 104 -2.63 -3.14 -11.21
N ASN A 105 -2.96 -4.10 -12.07
CA ASN A 105 -3.27 -3.83 -13.48
C ASN A 105 -4.51 -2.94 -13.62
N MET A 106 -5.57 -3.19 -12.85
CA MET A 106 -6.76 -2.32 -12.84
C MET A 106 -6.42 -0.88 -12.42
N MET A 107 -5.54 -0.69 -11.45
CA MET A 107 -5.06 0.64 -11.06
C MET A 107 -4.37 1.34 -12.24
N ARG A 108 -3.47 0.66 -12.94
CA ARG A 108 -2.78 1.19 -14.12
C ARG A 108 -3.76 1.53 -15.26
N GLU A 109 -4.72 0.67 -15.53
CA GLU A 109 -5.67 0.83 -16.64
C GLU A 109 -6.80 1.84 -16.34
N ARG A 110 -7.41 1.78 -15.15
CA ARG A 110 -8.61 2.57 -14.82
C ARG A 110 -8.27 3.89 -14.15
N LEU A 111 -7.30 3.91 -13.23
CA LEU A 111 -6.87 5.13 -12.53
C LEU A 111 -5.79 5.88 -13.31
N LYS A 112 -5.20 5.28 -14.35
CA LYS A 112 -4.11 5.86 -15.16
C LYS A 112 -2.90 6.30 -14.31
N CYS A 113 -2.68 5.62 -13.18
CA CYS A 113 -1.59 5.93 -12.27
C CYS A 113 -0.39 5.02 -12.50
N ASN A 114 0.78 5.51 -12.13
CA ASN A 114 2.01 4.72 -12.11
C ASN A 114 2.04 3.86 -10.83
N ALA A 115 1.27 2.75 -10.83
CA ALA A 115 1.23 1.85 -9.70
C ALA A 115 2.45 0.91 -9.73
N VAL A 116 3.38 1.13 -8.80
CA VAL A 116 4.59 0.32 -8.64
C VAL A 116 4.50 -0.46 -7.33
N PRO A 117 4.46 -1.81 -7.38
CA PRO A 117 4.48 -2.62 -6.17
C PRO A 117 5.80 -2.45 -5.40
N ILE A 118 5.70 -2.26 -4.09
CA ILE A 118 6.84 -2.30 -3.16
C ILE A 118 6.84 -3.58 -2.32
N GLN A 119 5.72 -4.30 -2.35
CA GLN A 119 5.56 -5.61 -1.71
C GLN A 119 4.74 -6.52 -2.59
N LEU A 120 5.01 -7.84 -2.53
CA LEU A 120 4.23 -8.87 -3.22
C LEU A 120 3.64 -9.85 -2.21
N PRO A 121 2.41 -10.36 -2.43
CA PRO A 121 1.84 -11.38 -1.56
C PRO A 121 2.49 -12.75 -1.80
N ILE A 122 2.65 -13.52 -0.73
CA ILE A 122 3.04 -14.93 -0.77
C ILE A 122 1.77 -15.76 -0.68
N GLY A 123 1.35 -16.32 -1.82
CA GLY A 123 0.07 -17.01 -1.93
C GLY A 123 -1.13 -16.09 -2.05
N SER A 124 -2.31 -16.67 -2.16
CA SER A 124 -3.61 -15.99 -2.20
C SER A 124 -4.68 -16.92 -1.64
N GLU A 125 -5.80 -16.38 -1.25
CA GLU A 125 -6.90 -17.13 -0.64
C GLU A 125 -6.40 -17.94 0.57
N ASP A 126 -6.75 -19.21 0.67
CA ASP A 126 -6.34 -20.12 1.76
C ASP A 126 -4.82 -20.34 1.83
N THR A 127 -4.08 -19.98 0.77
CA THR A 127 -2.62 -20.11 0.72
C THR A 127 -1.88 -18.82 1.06
N PHE A 128 -2.61 -17.74 1.31
CA PHE A 128 -1.98 -16.47 1.70
C PHE A 128 -1.30 -16.61 3.07
N LYS A 129 0.00 -16.39 3.11
CA LYS A 129 0.80 -16.61 4.32
C LYS A 129 1.82 -15.51 4.64
N GLY A 130 1.93 -14.49 3.80
CA GLY A 130 2.91 -13.43 4.03
C GLY A 130 3.12 -12.49 2.85
N LEU A 131 4.18 -11.71 2.94
CA LEU A 131 4.56 -10.70 1.98
C LEU A 131 6.07 -10.78 1.66
N ILE A 132 6.43 -10.49 0.42
CA ILE A 132 7.81 -10.21 0.02
C ILE A 132 8.00 -8.69 0.02
N ASP A 133 8.97 -8.20 0.76
CA ASP A 133 9.41 -6.80 0.69
C ASP A 133 10.43 -6.68 -0.45
N LEU A 134 10.07 -5.92 -1.48
CA LEU A 134 10.92 -5.75 -2.67
C LEU A 134 12.09 -4.79 -2.42
N VAL A 135 12.00 -3.94 -1.41
CA VAL A 135 13.11 -3.02 -1.08
C VAL A 135 14.23 -3.77 -0.37
N GLU A 136 13.88 -4.67 0.54
CA GLU A 136 14.83 -5.46 1.33
C GLU A 136 15.12 -6.84 0.72
N MET A 137 14.34 -7.25 -0.29
CA MET A 137 14.38 -8.58 -0.90
C MET A 137 14.33 -9.70 0.13
N LYS A 138 13.33 -9.60 1.03
CA LYS A 138 13.07 -10.54 2.12
C LYS A 138 11.61 -10.93 2.15
N ALA A 139 11.33 -12.13 2.66
CA ALA A 139 9.97 -12.60 2.92
C ALA A 139 9.61 -12.40 4.40
N TYR A 140 8.40 -11.88 4.64
CA TYR A 140 7.79 -11.77 5.97
C TYR A 140 6.60 -12.72 6.02
N VAL A 141 6.77 -13.84 6.74
CA VAL A 141 5.80 -14.92 6.79
C VAL A 141 5.05 -14.87 8.13
N TYR A 142 3.74 -14.96 8.06
CA TYR A 142 2.85 -15.00 9.22
C TYR A 142 2.63 -16.44 9.67
N TYR A 143 2.93 -16.74 10.93
CA TYR A 143 2.80 -18.08 11.52
C TYR A 143 1.59 -18.19 12.45
N ASP A 144 0.86 -17.08 12.65
CA ASP A 144 -0.38 -17.06 13.41
C ASP A 144 -1.43 -16.16 12.74
N ASP A 145 -2.70 -16.45 12.96
CA ASP A 145 -3.83 -15.72 12.37
C ASP A 145 -3.96 -14.27 12.87
N LEU A 146 -3.28 -13.94 13.98
CA LEU A 146 -3.32 -12.61 14.59
C LEU A 146 -2.14 -11.72 14.12
N GLY A 147 -1.22 -12.25 13.32
CA GLY A 147 -0.05 -11.53 12.86
C GLY A 147 0.93 -11.14 13.96
N LYS A 148 1.01 -11.92 15.04
CA LYS A 148 1.94 -11.69 16.16
C LYS A 148 3.27 -12.42 15.97
N ASP A 149 3.25 -13.60 15.35
CA ASP A 149 4.46 -14.36 14.99
C ASP A 149 4.78 -14.11 13.51
N ILE A 150 5.52 -13.03 13.26
CA ILE A 150 6.01 -12.66 11.93
C ILE A 150 7.48 -12.97 11.85
N ARG A 151 7.88 -13.80 10.88
CA ARG A 151 9.29 -14.19 10.70
C ARG A 151 9.82 -13.65 9.38
N CYS A 152 11.05 -13.11 9.44
CA CYS A 152 11.79 -12.69 8.28
C CYS A 152 12.58 -13.90 7.74
N GLU A 153 12.31 -14.27 6.51
CA GLU A 153 12.87 -15.46 5.85
C GLU A 153 13.41 -15.09 4.45
N GLU A 154 14.09 -16.04 3.83
CA GLU A 154 14.46 -15.92 2.42
C GLU A 154 13.22 -16.07 1.53
N ILE A 155 13.26 -15.41 0.36
CA ILE A 155 12.18 -15.48 -0.61
C ILE A 155 12.00 -16.93 -1.08
N PRO A 156 10.76 -17.46 -1.11
CA PRO A 156 10.49 -18.80 -1.64
C PRO A 156 11.05 -19.00 -3.04
N GLU A 157 11.63 -20.15 -3.33
CA GLU A 157 12.34 -20.43 -4.58
C GLU A 157 11.47 -20.21 -5.82
N ASP A 158 10.21 -20.60 -5.74
CA ASP A 158 9.20 -20.43 -6.80
C ASP A 158 8.78 -18.96 -7.03
N MET A 159 9.13 -18.06 -6.13
CA MET A 159 8.81 -16.62 -6.23
C MET A 159 10.02 -15.74 -6.50
N LYS A 160 11.25 -16.28 -6.49
CA LYS A 160 12.47 -15.49 -6.68
C LYS A 160 12.49 -14.75 -8.00
N GLU A 161 12.23 -15.43 -9.10
CA GLU A 161 12.20 -14.81 -10.44
C GLU A 161 11.16 -13.68 -10.53
N LEU A 162 9.99 -13.91 -9.95
CA LEU A 162 8.93 -12.90 -9.91
C LEU A 162 9.33 -11.70 -9.04
N ALA A 163 9.93 -11.94 -7.87
CA ALA A 163 10.41 -10.90 -6.98
C ALA A 163 11.52 -10.06 -7.63
N GLU A 164 12.49 -10.69 -8.29
CA GLU A 164 13.55 -10.02 -9.02
C GLU A 164 12.99 -9.14 -10.15
N LYS A 165 12.02 -9.64 -10.90
CA LYS A 165 11.35 -8.86 -11.95
C LYS A 165 10.71 -7.58 -11.39
N TYR A 166 9.91 -7.70 -10.32
CA TYR A 166 9.24 -6.54 -9.71
C TYR A 166 10.20 -5.64 -8.95
N HIS A 167 11.27 -6.18 -8.39
CA HIS A 167 12.33 -5.38 -7.80
C HIS A 167 13.01 -4.51 -8.87
N THR A 168 13.35 -5.09 -10.02
CA THR A 168 13.94 -4.33 -11.14
C THR A 168 13.00 -3.23 -11.64
N GLU A 169 11.71 -3.55 -11.85
CA GLU A 169 10.68 -2.56 -12.22
C GLU A 169 10.62 -1.42 -11.19
N MET A 170 10.64 -1.75 -9.90
CA MET A 170 10.63 -0.76 -8.82
C MET A 170 11.88 0.12 -8.84
N ILE A 171 13.07 -0.46 -9.01
CA ILE A 171 14.34 0.28 -9.08
C ILE A 171 14.37 1.24 -10.27
N GLU A 172 13.88 0.83 -11.44
CA GLU A 172 13.77 1.70 -12.62
C GLU A 172 12.92 2.93 -12.31
N HIS A 173 11.72 2.74 -11.73
CA HIS A 173 10.84 3.85 -11.35
C HIS A 173 11.42 4.75 -10.24
N VAL A 174 12.17 4.18 -9.31
CA VAL A 174 12.86 4.94 -8.26
C VAL A 174 13.99 5.78 -8.88
N ALA A 175 14.79 5.20 -9.77
CA ALA A 175 15.88 5.90 -10.43
C ALA A 175 15.40 7.08 -11.29
N GLU A 176 14.23 6.96 -11.95
CA GLU A 176 13.61 8.04 -12.73
C GLU A 176 13.31 9.30 -11.92
N GLN A 177 13.22 9.23 -10.60
CA GLN A 177 12.87 10.36 -9.74
C GLN A 177 14.08 11.20 -9.30
N ASP A 178 15.32 10.73 -9.58
CA ASP A 178 16.54 11.40 -9.10
C ASP A 178 17.69 11.18 -10.09
N ASP A 179 18.24 12.27 -10.65
CA ASP A 179 19.28 12.23 -11.68
C ASP A 179 20.53 11.46 -11.21
N ALA A 180 20.92 11.58 -9.93
CA ALA A 180 22.08 10.90 -9.39
C ALA A 180 21.85 9.38 -9.25
N LEU A 181 20.62 8.98 -8.91
CA LEU A 181 20.24 7.56 -8.85
C LEU A 181 20.10 6.97 -10.25
N MET A 182 19.62 7.75 -11.22
CA MET A 182 19.57 7.33 -12.62
C MET A 182 20.98 7.10 -13.17
N GLU A 183 21.94 7.97 -12.86
CA GLU A 183 23.34 7.78 -13.30
C GLU A 183 23.93 6.49 -12.70
N LYS A 184 23.73 6.24 -11.40
CA LYS A 184 24.14 4.98 -10.75
C LYS A 184 23.53 3.76 -11.43
N TYR A 185 22.22 3.79 -11.66
CA TYR A 185 21.49 2.69 -12.31
C TYR A 185 22.04 2.39 -13.70
N LEU A 186 22.28 3.44 -14.52
CA LEU A 186 22.85 3.31 -15.86
C LEU A 186 24.31 2.79 -15.87
N MET A 187 25.06 3.07 -14.80
CA MET A 187 26.41 2.52 -14.60
C MET A 187 26.41 1.07 -14.11
N GLY A 188 25.23 0.50 -13.81
CA GLY A 188 25.08 -0.85 -13.27
C GLY A 188 25.45 -0.96 -11.79
N GLU A 189 25.44 0.15 -11.05
CA GLU A 189 25.66 0.16 -9.60
C GLU A 189 24.36 -0.14 -8.86
N GLU A 190 24.45 -0.92 -7.79
CA GLU A 190 23.29 -1.22 -6.93
C GLU A 190 22.90 0.01 -6.10
N LEU A 191 21.61 0.29 -6.03
CA LEU A 191 21.06 1.31 -5.14
C LEU A 191 20.95 0.75 -3.72
N THR A 192 21.36 1.55 -2.74
CA THR A 192 21.20 1.17 -1.34
C THR A 192 19.73 1.26 -0.88
N ILE A 193 19.37 0.47 0.13
CA ILE A 193 18.01 0.48 0.73
C ILE A 193 17.62 1.90 1.17
N ASP A 194 18.54 2.69 1.71
CA ASP A 194 18.26 4.04 2.18
C ASP A 194 18.03 5.01 1.01
N GLU A 195 18.75 4.88 -0.10
CA GLU A 195 18.52 5.63 -1.33
C GLU A 195 17.13 5.31 -1.89
N ILE A 196 16.79 4.02 -2.02
CA ILE A 196 15.48 3.57 -2.49
C ILE A 196 14.37 4.15 -1.61
N LYS A 197 14.45 4.00 -0.28
CA LYS A 197 13.44 4.49 0.66
C LYS A 197 13.31 6.01 0.67
N THR A 198 14.42 6.72 0.47
CA THR A 198 14.40 8.19 0.39
C THR A 198 13.70 8.65 -0.89
N CYS A 199 13.94 7.97 -1.99
CA CYS A 199 13.37 8.31 -3.28
C CYS A 199 11.87 7.97 -3.37
N ILE A 200 11.43 6.84 -2.80
CA ILE A 200 10.00 6.49 -2.70
C ILE A 200 9.19 7.57 -1.95
N ARG A 201 9.82 8.36 -1.08
CA ARG A 201 9.17 9.44 -0.33
C ARG A 201 9.13 10.79 -1.06
N LYS A 202 9.84 10.95 -2.16
CA LYS A 202 9.79 12.14 -3.02
C LYS A 202 8.54 12.14 -3.89
#